data_27340fbc54e8728212c6dce0500c1443
#
_entry.id   27340fbc54e8728212c6dce0500c1443
#
_cell.length_a   1.000
_cell.length_b   1.000
_cell.length_c   1.000
_cell.angle_alpha   90.00
_cell.angle_beta   90.00
_cell.angle_gamma   90.00
#
_symmetry.space_group_name_H-M   'P 1'
#
loop_
_entity.id
_entity.type
_entity.pdbx_description
1 polymer ?
#
loop_
_entity_poly.entity_id
_entity_poly.type
_entity_poly.pdbx_seq_one_letter_code
_entity_poly.pdbx_strand_id
1 'polypeptide(L)'
;MTQKNPYERSPTLDTVLMVEKTIDKFSGEFNRTALWKKLPKKVMWQTYLVVLDYLESINKIAFDRKGKIAYIWNPELAKKLRTRKEIKV
;
A
#
# COMPACT_ATOMS: atom_id res chain seq x y z
N MET A 1 17.64 -1.29 27.55
CA MET A 1 17.12 -1.35 26.98
C MET A 1 17.04 -1.16 26.15
N THR A 2 17.08 -1.41 26.05
CA THR A 2 16.92 -0.99 25.29
C THR A 2 15.87 -0.84 24.71
N GLN A 3 15.61 -0.05 24.79
CA GLN A 3 14.51 0.40 24.12
C GLN A 3 14.55 0.09 22.70
N LYS A 4 13.54 -0.54 22.26
CA LYS A 4 13.45 -0.87 20.89
C LYS A 4 13.21 0.37 20.07
N ASN A 5 14.00 0.51 19.02
CA ASN A 5 13.80 1.60 18.09
C ASN A 5 12.49 1.36 17.35
N PRO A 6 11.52 2.27 17.41
CA PRO A 6 10.26 2.06 16.71
C PRO A 6 10.43 1.88 15.21
N TYR A 7 11.48 2.43 14.62
CA TYR A 7 11.72 2.30 13.20
C TYR A 7 12.19 0.92 12.79
N GLU A 8 12.63 0.11 13.74
CA GLU A 8 13.04 -1.25 13.42
C GLU A 8 11.87 -2.10 12.96
N ARG A 9 10.66 -1.73 13.35
CA ARG A 9 9.47 -2.46 12.95
C ARG A 9 8.77 -1.84 11.77
N SER A 10 9.25 -0.69 11.33
CA SER A 10 8.68 -0.03 10.17
C SER A 10 9.11 -0.74 8.90
N PRO A 11 8.22 -0.83 7.92
CA PRO A 11 8.60 -1.41 6.64
C PRO A 11 9.68 -0.55 5.99
N THR A 12 10.60 -1.20 5.30
CA THR A 12 11.55 -0.46 4.49
C THR A 12 10.87 0.03 3.23
N LEU A 13 11.46 1.03 2.59
CA LEU A 13 10.93 1.53 1.34
C LEU A 13 10.86 0.41 0.29
N ASP A 14 11.88 -0.43 0.25
CA ASP A 14 11.89 -1.55 -0.69
C ASP A 14 10.71 -2.48 -0.48
N THR A 15 10.36 -2.75 0.77
CA THR A 15 9.23 -3.60 1.08
C THR A 15 7.93 -2.93 0.64
N VAL A 16 7.77 -1.65 0.93
CA VAL A 16 6.58 -0.92 0.53
C VAL A 16 6.41 -0.95 -0.99
N LEU A 17 7.49 -0.66 -1.71
CA LEU A 17 7.42 -0.66 -3.18
C LEU A 17 7.14 -2.04 -3.74
N MET A 18 7.70 -3.08 -3.15
CA MET A 18 7.47 -4.44 -3.60
C MET A 18 6.00 -4.84 -3.41
N VAL A 19 5.43 -4.50 -2.26
CA VAL A 19 4.02 -4.80 -2.00
C VAL A 19 3.14 -4.00 -2.95
N GLU A 20 3.46 -2.73 -3.14
CA GLU A 20 2.68 -1.88 -4.04
C GLU A 20 2.68 -2.43 -5.45
N LYS A 21 3.83 -2.85 -5.95
CA LYS A 21 3.94 -3.43 -7.29
C LYS A 21 3.12 -4.71 -7.41
N THR A 22 3.14 -5.53 -6.38
CA THR A 22 2.39 -6.78 -6.40
C THR A 22 0.89 -6.51 -6.43
N ILE A 23 0.45 -5.51 -5.67
CA ILE A 23 -0.97 -5.15 -5.67
C ILE A 23 -1.37 -4.64 -7.05
N ASP A 24 -0.54 -3.80 -7.67
CA ASP A 24 -0.82 -3.28 -9.01
C ASP A 24 -0.95 -4.42 -10.02
N LYS A 25 -0.04 -5.38 -9.93
CA LYS A 25 -0.02 -6.51 -10.85
C LYS A 25 -1.30 -7.36 -10.75
N PHE A 26 -1.79 -7.55 -9.54
CA PHE A 26 -2.97 -8.40 -9.29
C PHE A 26 -4.18 -7.61 -8.83
N SER A 27 -4.29 -6.37 -9.27
CA SER A 27 -5.33 -5.48 -8.80
C SER A 27 -6.71 -6.10 -8.95
N GLY A 28 -7.45 -6.14 -7.85
CA GLY A 28 -8.82 -6.64 -7.84
C GLY A 28 -8.94 -8.15 -7.81
N GLU A 29 -7.83 -8.90 -7.77
CA GLU A 29 -7.89 -10.35 -7.85
C GLU A 29 -7.88 -11.05 -6.51
N PHE A 30 -7.15 -10.51 -5.53
CA PHE A 30 -6.89 -11.22 -4.28
C PHE A 30 -7.25 -10.40 -3.07
N ASN A 31 -7.69 -11.09 -2.02
CA ASN A 31 -7.86 -10.44 -0.72
C ASN A 31 -6.48 -10.35 -0.04
N ARG A 32 -6.47 -9.78 1.18
CA ARG A 32 -5.22 -9.56 1.92
C ARG A 32 -4.38 -10.82 2.05
N THR A 33 -4.99 -11.88 2.52
CA THR A 33 -4.26 -13.11 2.78
C THR A 33 -3.72 -13.73 1.51
N ALA A 34 -4.55 -13.79 0.48
CA ALA A 34 -4.14 -14.39 -0.78
C ALA A 34 -3.04 -13.59 -1.45
N LEU A 35 -3.13 -12.26 -1.41
CA LEU A 35 -2.08 -11.43 -1.99
C LEU A 35 -0.77 -11.59 -1.22
N TRP A 36 -0.85 -11.68 0.10
CA TRP A 36 0.34 -11.88 0.92
C TRP A 36 1.12 -13.10 0.47
N LYS A 37 0.41 -14.15 0.11
CA LYS A 37 1.04 -15.38 -0.35
C LYS A 37 1.63 -15.24 -1.74
N LYS A 38 1.27 -14.20 -2.48
CA LYS A 38 1.79 -13.96 -3.83
C LYS A 38 3.00 -13.04 -3.84
N LEU A 39 3.38 -12.50 -2.69
CA LEU A 39 4.53 -11.61 -2.66
C LEU A 39 5.80 -12.33 -3.08
N PRO A 40 6.66 -11.68 -3.88
CA PRO A 40 7.91 -12.32 -4.33
C PRO A 40 8.90 -12.56 -3.21
N LYS A 41 8.78 -11.82 -2.10
CA LYS A 41 9.61 -12.00 -0.94
C LYS A 41 8.74 -12.14 0.27
N LYS A 42 9.18 -12.92 1.25
CA LYS A 42 8.43 -13.09 2.48
C LYS A 42 8.45 -11.81 3.29
N VAL A 43 7.29 -11.43 3.77
CA VAL A 43 7.11 -10.28 4.65
C VAL A 43 6.29 -10.75 5.83
N MET A 44 6.69 -10.35 7.03
CA MET A 44 5.91 -10.69 8.22
C MET A 44 4.51 -10.12 8.08
N TRP A 45 3.54 -10.90 8.55
CA TRP A 45 2.14 -10.52 8.42
C TRP A 45 1.87 -9.13 8.99
N GLN A 46 2.40 -8.84 10.17
CA GLN A 46 2.17 -7.54 10.79
C GLN A 46 2.79 -6.40 9.99
N THR A 47 3.97 -6.61 9.44
CA THR A 47 4.62 -5.63 8.60
C THR A 47 3.80 -5.37 7.34
N TYR A 48 3.30 -6.44 6.75
CA TYR A 48 2.47 -6.36 5.56
C TYR A 48 1.20 -5.54 5.84
N LEU A 49 0.56 -5.77 7.00
CA LEU A 49 -0.63 -5.00 7.35
C LEU A 49 -0.34 -3.52 7.49
N VAL A 50 0.82 -3.17 8.04
CA VAL A 50 1.22 -1.78 8.15
C VAL A 50 1.38 -1.15 6.76
N VAL A 51 1.99 -1.90 5.83
CA VAL A 51 2.15 -1.41 4.46
C VAL A 51 0.79 -1.17 3.81
N LEU A 52 -0.14 -2.11 3.97
CA LEU A 52 -1.48 -1.96 3.39
C LEU A 52 -2.19 -0.74 3.98
N ASP A 53 -2.08 -0.58 5.28
CA ASP A 53 -2.70 0.55 5.97
C ASP A 53 -2.17 1.87 5.44
N TYR A 54 -0.85 1.94 5.27
CA TYR A 54 -0.22 3.12 4.72
C TYR A 54 -0.69 3.39 3.29
N LEU A 55 -0.67 2.37 2.44
CA LEU A 55 -1.07 2.54 1.04
C LEU A 55 -2.54 2.96 0.92
N GLU A 56 -3.39 2.43 1.78
CA GLU A 56 -4.78 2.82 1.79
C GLU A 56 -4.92 4.28 2.24
N SER A 57 -4.16 4.68 3.24
CA SER A 57 -4.26 6.03 3.79
C SER A 57 -3.85 7.10 2.79
N ILE A 58 -2.98 6.77 1.84
CA ILE A 58 -2.56 7.72 0.81
C ILE A 58 -3.30 7.49 -0.50
N ASN A 59 -4.37 6.70 -0.46
CA ASN A 59 -5.27 6.48 -1.59
C ASN A 59 -4.61 5.80 -2.79
N LYS A 60 -3.68 4.93 -2.52
CA LYS A 60 -3.08 4.13 -3.58
C LYS A 60 -3.81 2.82 -3.78
N ILE A 61 -4.45 2.31 -2.73
CA ILE A 61 -5.21 1.07 -2.82
C ILE A 61 -6.56 1.26 -2.15
N ALA A 62 -7.49 0.38 -2.50
CA ALA A 62 -8.79 0.32 -1.85
C ALA A 62 -9.21 -1.14 -1.74
N PHE A 63 -10.11 -1.41 -0.81
CA PHE A 63 -10.66 -2.75 -0.63
C PHE A 63 -12.09 -2.75 -1.13
N ASP A 64 -12.46 -3.77 -1.91
CA ASP A 64 -13.84 -3.86 -2.39
C ASP A 64 -14.70 -4.55 -1.33
N ARG A 65 -15.97 -4.77 -1.65
CA ARG A 65 -16.92 -5.37 -0.70
C ARG A 65 -16.51 -6.76 -0.27
N LYS A 66 -15.81 -7.46 -1.12
CA LYS A 66 -15.35 -8.82 -0.85
C LYS A 66 -13.99 -8.84 -0.17
N GLY A 67 -13.43 -7.68 0.11
CA GLY A 67 -12.12 -7.58 0.74
C GLY A 67 -10.96 -7.72 -0.20
N LYS A 68 -11.20 -7.71 -1.50
CA LYS A 68 -10.12 -7.78 -2.47
C LYS A 68 -9.45 -6.43 -2.61
N ILE A 69 -8.15 -6.46 -2.84
CA ILE A 69 -7.34 -5.24 -2.89
C ILE A 69 -7.22 -4.77 -4.33
N ALA A 70 -7.59 -3.53 -4.58
CA ALA A 70 -7.48 -2.93 -5.90
C ALA A 70 -6.47 -1.79 -5.86
N TYR A 71 -5.67 -1.66 -6.90
CA TYR A 71 -4.73 -0.57 -7.02
C TYR A 71 -5.44 0.58 -7.73
N ILE A 72 -5.60 1.69 -7.02
CA ILE A 72 -6.40 2.80 -7.53
C ILE A 72 -5.58 4.05 -7.79
N TRP A 73 -4.27 4.00 -7.59
CA TRP A 73 -3.45 5.18 -7.79
C TRP A 73 -3.42 5.57 -9.27
N ASN A 74 -3.79 6.82 -9.53
CA ASN A 74 -3.78 7.36 -10.88
C ASN A 74 -2.95 8.64 -10.86
N PRO A 75 -1.72 8.59 -11.40
CA PRO A 75 -0.85 9.77 -11.36
C PRO A 75 -1.43 10.98 -12.05
N GLU A 76 -2.15 10.78 -13.15
CA GLU A 76 -2.74 11.90 -13.87
C GLU A 76 -3.83 12.56 -13.05
N LEU A 77 -4.69 11.76 -12.43
CA LEU A 77 -5.74 12.31 -11.60
C LEU A 77 -5.17 12.99 -10.38
N ALA A 78 -4.17 12.39 -9.77
CA ALA A 78 -3.51 12.98 -8.61
C ALA A 78 -2.91 14.34 -8.96
N LYS A 79 -2.31 14.43 -10.13
CA LYS A 79 -1.72 15.67 -10.60
C LYS A 79 -2.80 16.74 -10.82
N LYS A 80 -3.91 16.34 -11.42
CA LYS A 80 -5.02 17.26 -11.63
C LYS A 80 -5.57 17.79 -10.32
N LEU A 81 -5.75 16.91 -9.35
CA LEU A 81 -6.29 17.31 -8.05
C LEU A 81 -5.34 18.27 -7.34
N ARG A 82 -4.05 18.01 -7.45
CA ARG A 82 -3.06 18.89 -6.85
C ARG A 82 -3.11 20.28 -7.48
N THR A 83 -3.20 20.32 -8.80
CA THR A 83 -3.30 21.59 -9.51
C THR A 83 -4.54 22.36 -9.09
N ARG A 84 -5.67 21.66 -8.95
CA ARG A 84 -6.89 22.29 -8.50
C ARG A 84 -6.75 22.91 -7.12
N LYS A 85 -6.11 22.19 -6.22
CA LYS A 85 -5.88 22.72 -4.87
C LYS A 85 -5.07 23.99 -4.91
N GLU A 86 -4.06 24.01 -5.76
CA GLU A 86 -3.23 25.19 -5.90
C GLU A 86 -4.01 26.38 -6.43
N ILE A 87 -4.89 26.11 -7.38
CA ILE A 87 -5.69 27.16 -7.96
C ILE A 87 -6.67 27.73 -6.93
N LYS A 88 -7.20 26.90 -6.09
CA LYS A 88 -8.14 27.34 -5.09
C LYS A 88 -7.50 28.20 -4.01
N VAL A 89 -6.24 27.96 -3.76
CA VAL A 89 -5.53 28.75 -2.78
C VAL A 89 -5.17 30.09 -3.31
#